data_ff54afb5ac2caaf87fa08c825987002b
#
_entry.id   ff54afb5ac2caaf87fa08c825987002b
#
_cell.length_a   1.000
_cell.length_b   1.000
_cell.length_c   1.000
_cell.angle_alpha   90.00
_cell.angle_beta   90.00
_cell.angle_gamma   90.00
#
_symmetry.space_group_name_H-M   'P 1'
#
loop_
_entity.id
_entity.type
_entity.pdbx_description
1 polymer ?
#
loop_
_entity_poly.entity_id
_entity_poly.type
_entity_poly.pdbx_seq_one_letter_code
_entity_poly.pdbx_strand_id
1 'polypeptide(L)'
;MLNDLPYLSAGEGPPLVVPLYTPQAANPRGLARWSTMRLVRPFTEHFTVYVVNRRPGLPPGTTMTDLAAVYAQAIRTTFEAPVNMLAISTGGSIALQLAADHPGLVDRLVLAGTACTLGPIGRRAQRAYIERARQGRRPSPALAEVVTESTIGRRLLEGLLWLSDSGHEDHTDAAVVLDAEDGFDLRGRLHDIKATTLLIQGDKDLVYPLELARQTVEGIPDAQLVVYPGRSHSGTFTDKRFAPDALAFLTDS
;
A
#
# COMPACT_ATOMS: atom_id res chain seq x y z
N MET A 1 -19.16 -8.14 1.96
CA MET A 1 -18.24 -8.13 0.78
C MET A 1 -18.47 -6.84 0.04
N LEU A 2 -17.44 -6.13 -0.33
CA LEU A 2 -17.51 -4.88 -1.07
C LEU A 2 -17.28 -5.23 -2.54
N ASN A 3 -18.38 -5.48 -3.27
CA ASN A 3 -18.35 -6.02 -4.63
C ASN A 3 -17.42 -7.25 -4.77
N ASP A 4 -17.63 -8.27 -3.94
CA ASP A 4 -16.82 -9.50 -3.81
C ASP A 4 -15.40 -9.33 -3.25
N LEU A 5 -14.97 -8.11 -2.92
CA LEU A 5 -13.71 -7.90 -2.21
C LEU A 5 -13.89 -8.16 -0.70
N PRO A 6 -12.96 -8.89 -0.06
CA PRO A 6 -12.93 -9.00 1.39
C PRO A 6 -12.58 -7.64 2.01
N TYR A 7 -13.29 -7.22 3.05
CA TYR A 7 -12.98 -6.00 3.76
C TYR A 7 -13.22 -6.11 5.28
N LEU A 8 -12.58 -5.23 6.02
CA LEU A 8 -12.91 -4.91 7.42
C LEU A 8 -13.42 -3.48 7.46
N SER A 9 -14.39 -3.20 8.32
CA SER A 9 -14.86 -1.83 8.54
C SER A 9 -14.95 -1.50 10.02
N ALA A 10 -14.77 -0.21 10.34
CA ALA A 10 -14.94 0.34 11.67
C ALA A 10 -15.14 1.86 11.59
N GLY A 11 -15.80 2.43 12.61
CA GLY A 11 -16.09 3.85 12.72
C GLY A 11 -17.41 4.23 12.09
N GLU A 12 -17.72 5.53 12.17
CA GLU A 12 -18.91 6.17 11.63
C GLU A 12 -18.50 7.47 10.91
N GLY A 13 -19.23 7.83 9.84
CA GLY A 13 -18.96 9.04 9.06
C GLY A 13 -18.72 8.75 7.57
N PRO A 14 -18.16 9.71 6.81
CA PRO A 14 -17.88 9.54 5.40
C PRO A 14 -16.90 8.38 5.14
N PRO A 15 -16.94 7.75 3.96
CA PRO A 15 -16.08 6.61 3.66
C PRO A 15 -14.60 7.03 3.53
N LEU A 16 -13.72 6.26 4.19
CA LEU A 16 -12.28 6.25 3.98
C LEU A 16 -11.87 4.86 3.49
N VAL A 17 -11.49 4.74 2.22
CA VAL A 17 -11.08 3.47 1.60
C VAL A 17 -9.58 3.28 1.77
N VAL A 18 -9.21 2.11 2.30
CA VAL A 18 -7.80 1.73 2.56
C VAL A 18 -7.49 0.46 1.79
N PRO A 19 -6.87 0.55 0.59
CA PRO A 19 -6.38 -0.63 -0.12
C PRO A 19 -5.29 -1.33 0.70
N LEU A 20 -5.56 -2.58 1.05
CA LEU A 20 -4.65 -3.36 1.88
C LEU A 20 -3.91 -4.40 1.03
N TYR A 21 -2.58 -4.41 1.15
CA TYR A 21 -1.78 -5.55 0.72
C TYR A 21 -1.42 -6.42 1.91
N THR A 22 -1.81 -7.69 1.85
CA THR A 22 -1.38 -8.75 2.78
C THR A 22 -0.97 -9.99 1.98
N PRO A 23 -0.10 -10.86 2.52
CA PRO A 23 0.23 -12.13 1.85
C PRO A 23 -1.01 -12.95 1.53
N GLN A 24 -2.00 -13.00 2.42
CA GLN A 24 -3.25 -13.71 2.19
C GLN A 24 -4.30 -12.81 1.53
N ALA A 25 -5.08 -13.37 0.60
CA ALA A 25 -6.21 -12.67 -0.02
C ALA A 25 -7.44 -12.56 0.89
N ALA A 26 -7.50 -13.34 1.97
CA ALA A 26 -8.57 -13.25 2.96
C ALA A 26 -8.34 -12.09 3.94
N ASN A 27 -9.40 -11.66 4.61
CA ASN A 27 -9.27 -10.70 5.69
C ASN A 27 -8.30 -11.20 6.77
N PRO A 28 -7.40 -10.34 7.27
CA PRO A 28 -6.46 -10.72 8.31
C PRO A 28 -7.18 -11.18 9.58
N ARG A 29 -6.59 -12.16 10.28
CA ARG A 29 -7.10 -12.75 11.53
C ARG A 29 -6.09 -12.59 12.65
N GLY A 30 -6.51 -12.79 13.90
CA GLY A 30 -5.62 -12.78 15.08
C GLY A 30 -4.78 -11.50 15.18
N LEU A 31 -3.48 -11.66 15.37
CA LEU A 31 -2.54 -10.54 15.54
C LEU A 31 -2.46 -9.63 14.30
N ALA A 32 -2.53 -10.20 13.09
CA ALA A 32 -2.52 -9.41 11.85
C ALA A 32 -3.77 -8.52 11.75
N ARG A 33 -4.95 -9.02 12.14
CA ARG A 33 -6.16 -8.19 12.23
C ARG A 33 -6.00 -7.09 13.27
N TRP A 34 -5.49 -7.43 14.44
CA TRP A 34 -5.28 -6.47 15.51
C TRP A 34 -4.34 -5.34 15.08
N SER A 35 -3.20 -5.66 14.45
CA SER A 35 -2.24 -4.66 13.97
C SER A 35 -2.82 -3.77 12.86
N THR A 36 -3.55 -4.36 11.92
CA THR A 36 -4.24 -3.61 10.85
C THR A 36 -5.27 -2.64 11.45
N MET A 37 -6.12 -3.12 12.35
CA MET A 37 -7.13 -2.28 13.00
C MET A 37 -6.51 -1.20 13.90
N ARG A 38 -5.39 -1.50 14.57
CA ARG A 38 -4.63 -0.51 15.35
C ARG A 38 -4.10 0.64 14.47
N LEU A 39 -3.63 0.33 13.25
CA LEU A 39 -3.13 1.33 12.31
C LEU A 39 -4.24 2.30 11.87
N VAL A 40 -5.45 1.79 11.62
CA VAL A 40 -6.58 2.59 11.12
C VAL A 40 -7.47 3.17 12.21
N ARG A 41 -7.33 2.72 13.45
CA ARG A 41 -8.14 3.17 14.59
C ARG A 41 -8.21 4.70 14.77
N PRO A 42 -7.11 5.47 14.60
CA PRO A 42 -7.19 6.93 14.75
C PRO A 42 -8.18 7.60 13.80
N PHE A 43 -8.46 6.98 12.65
CA PHE A 43 -9.36 7.54 11.63
C PHE A 43 -10.83 7.22 11.90
N THR A 44 -11.14 6.25 12.77
CA THR A 44 -12.52 5.77 12.99
C THR A 44 -13.42 6.74 13.78
N GLU A 45 -12.86 7.80 14.37
CA GLU A 45 -13.62 8.87 15.02
C GLU A 45 -14.19 9.89 14.00
N HIS A 46 -13.64 9.91 12.76
CA HIS A 46 -14.01 10.87 11.72
C HIS A 46 -14.58 10.19 10.47
N PHE A 47 -14.29 8.92 10.26
CA PHE A 47 -14.61 8.18 9.04
C PHE A 47 -15.15 6.79 9.33
N THR A 48 -16.02 6.30 8.45
CA THR A 48 -16.19 4.86 8.32
C THR A 48 -15.04 4.33 7.48
N VAL A 49 -14.06 3.68 8.13
CA VAL A 49 -12.87 3.15 7.46
C VAL A 49 -13.18 1.78 6.87
N TYR A 50 -12.90 1.60 5.58
CA TYR A 50 -13.01 0.34 4.85
C TYR A 50 -11.61 -0.14 4.46
N VAL A 51 -11.08 -1.11 5.20
CA VAL A 51 -9.82 -1.77 4.86
C VAL A 51 -10.12 -2.89 3.88
N VAL A 52 -9.83 -2.66 2.61
CA VAL A 52 -10.25 -3.53 1.50
C VAL A 52 -9.06 -4.34 1.00
N ASN A 53 -9.19 -5.67 1.02
CA ASN A 53 -8.20 -6.59 0.46
C ASN A 53 -8.55 -6.95 -0.99
N ARG A 54 -7.59 -7.54 -1.71
CA ARG A 54 -7.78 -8.01 -3.09
C ARG A 54 -8.73 -9.20 -3.17
N ARG A 55 -9.23 -9.45 -4.38
CA ARG A 55 -9.95 -10.71 -4.69
C ARG A 55 -8.99 -11.90 -4.61
N PRO A 56 -9.40 -13.03 -4.05
CA PRO A 56 -8.65 -14.28 -4.12
C PRO A 56 -8.61 -14.85 -5.55
N GLY A 57 -7.53 -15.57 -5.88
CA GLY A 57 -7.40 -16.28 -7.15
C GLY A 57 -7.05 -15.37 -8.33
N LEU A 58 -6.06 -14.48 -8.14
CA LEU A 58 -5.61 -13.58 -9.20
C LEU A 58 -4.97 -14.36 -10.35
N PRO A 59 -5.39 -14.11 -11.61
CA PRO A 59 -4.74 -14.69 -12.77
C PRO A 59 -3.27 -14.27 -12.89
N PRO A 60 -2.36 -15.15 -13.31
CA PRO A 60 -1.01 -14.75 -13.71
C PRO A 60 -1.04 -13.65 -14.78
N GLY A 61 -0.17 -12.65 -14.67
CA GLY A 61 -0.14 -11.52 -15.60
C GLY A 61 -1.14 -10.42 -15.29
N THR A 62 -1.89 -10.50 -14.16
CA THR A 62 -2.67 -9.38 -13.63
C THR A 62 -1.77 -8.15 -13.51
N THR A 63 -2.22 -7.02 -14.04
CA THR A 63 -1.51 -5.75 -14.02
C THR A 63 -1.98 -4.84 -12.87
N MET A 64 -1.25 -3.76 -12.61
CA MET A 64 -1.68 -2.76 -11.64
C MET A 64 -2.99 -2.06 -12.09
N THR A 65 -3.18 -1.87 -13.39
CA THR A 65 -4.44 -1.37 -13.98
C THR A 65 -5.62 -2.31 -13.70
N ASP A 66 -5.43 -3.63 -13.82
CA ASP A 66 -6.48 -4.61 -13.53
C ASP A 66 -6.87 -4.58 -12.05
N LEU A 67 -5.88 -4.50 -11.16
CA LEU A 67 -6.13 -4.35 -9.72
C LEU A 67 -6.90 -3.06 -9.43
N ALA A 68 -6.46 -1.93 -9.95
CA ALA A 68 -7.11 -0.63 -9.79
C ALA A 68 -8.56 -0.64 -10.30
N ALA A 69 -8.82 -1.27 -11.44
CA ALA A 69 -10.17 -1.40 -12.01
C ALA A 69 -11.15 -2.15 -11.10
N VAL A 70 -10.68 -3.20 -10.42
CA VAL A 70 -11.50 -3.96 -9.45
C VAL A 70 -11.88 -3.09 -8.25
N TYR A 71 -10.94 -2.31 -7.70
CA TYR A 71 -11.22 -1.36 -6.61
C TYR A 71 -12.15 -0.22 -7.10
N ALA A 72 -11.93 0.32 -8.29
CA ALA A 72 -12.78 1.36 -8.87
C ALA A 72 -14.22 0.87 -9.03
N GLN A 73 -14.42 -0.36 -9.50
CA GLN A 73 -15.77 -0.95 -9.60
C GLN A 73 -16.42 -1.11 -8.22
N ALA A 74 -15.65 -1.56 -7.22
CA ALA A 74 -16.16 -1.70 -5.85
C ALA A 74 -16.56 -0.34 -5.25
N ILE A 75 -15.78 0.72 -5.48
CA ILE A 75 -16.11 2.08 -5.04
C ILE A 75 -17.41 2.57 -5.70
N ARG A 76 -17.52 2.48 -7.05
CA ARG A 76 -18.71 2.93 -7.79
C ARG A 76 -20.00 2.24 -7.38
N THR A 77 -19.93 0.97 -7.02
CA THR A 77 -21.12 0.18 -6.67
C THR A 77 -21.52 0.32 -5.21
N THR A 78 -20.65 0.81 -4.35
CA THR A 78 -20.86 0.83 -2.90
C THR A 78 -21.03 2.24 -2.33
N PHE A 79 -20.34 3.23 -2.91
CA PHE A 79 -20.31 4.58 -2.39
C PHE A 79 -20.83 5.59 -3.41
N GLU A 80 -21.38 6.68 -2.90
CA GLU A 80 -21.56 7.90 -3.68
C GLU A 80 -20.15 8.52 -3.82
N ALA A 81 -19.56 8.38 -5.00
CA ALA A 81 -18.22 8.92 -5.29
C ALA A 81 -18.24 10.46 -5.34
N PRO A 82 -17.12 11.14 -5.08
CA PRO A 82 -15.80 10.60 -4.75
C PRO A 82 -15.64 10.17 -3.29
N VAL A 83 -14.63 9.32 -3.03
CA VAL A 83 -14.29 8.87 -1.68
C VAL A 83 -12.91 9.40 -1.25
N ASN A 84 -12.69 9.49 0.06
CA ASN A 84 -11.34 9.66 0.59
C ASN A 84 -10.58 8.33 0.59
N MET A 85 -9.26 8.39 0.36
CA MET A 85 -8.43 7.20 0.31
C MET A 85 -7.15 7.38 1.14
N LEU A 86 -6.80 6.35 1.92
CA LEU A 86 -5.54 6.24 2.65
C LEU A 86 -4.82 4.98 2.17
N ALA A 87 -3.63 5.11 1.61
CA ALA A 87 -2.94 3.99 1.01
C ALA A 87 -1.47 3.92 1.41
N ILE A 88 -0.99 2.71 1.71
CA ILE A 88 0.35 2.46 2.25
C ILE A 88 1.07 1.45 1.38
N SER A 89 2.35 1.71 1.05
CA SER A 89 3.22 0.79 0.32
C SER A 89 2.59 0.32 -0.99
N THR A 90 2.53 -0.97 -1.28
CA THR A 90 1.89 -1.57 -2.46
C THR A 90 0.42 -1.13 -2.61
N GLY A 91 -0.32 -0.93 -1.50
CA GLY A 91 -1.64 -0.32 -1.54
C GLY A 91 -1.63 1.09 -2.13
N GLY A 92 -0.54 1.84 -1.93
CA GLY A 92 -0.30 3.16 -2.53
C GLY A 92 -0.10 3.08 -4.04
N SER A 93 0.60 2.08 -4.56
CA SER A 93 0.73 1.84 -6.00
C SER A 93 -0.63 1.56 -6.65
N ILE A 94 -1.48 0.77 -5.98
CA ILE A 94 -2.87 0.52 -6.43
C ILE A 94 -3.68 1.83 -6.42
N ALA A 95 -3.58 2.63 -5.35
CA ALA A 95 -4.32 3.88 -5.21
C ALA A 95 -3.88 4.94 -6.24
N LEU A 96 -2.59 5.06 -6.52
CA LEU A 96 -2.04 5.93 -7.56
C LEU A 96 -2.56 5.53 -8.95
N GLN A 97 -2.52 4.22 -9.26
CA GLN A 97 -3.05 3.72 -10.53
C GLN A 97 -4.56 4.00 -10.63
N LEU A 98 -5.33 3.74 -9.56
CA LEU A 98 -6.76 4.01 -9.53
C LEU A 98 -7.07 5.49 -9.73
N ALA A 99 -6.37 6.38 -9.04
CA ALA A 99 -6.60 7.81 -9.15
C ALA A 99 -6.26 8.36 -10.54
N ALA A 100 -5.25 7.79 -11.22
CA ALA A 100 -4.91 8.17 -12.59
C ALA A 100 -5.88 7.59 -13.64
N ASP A 101 -6.32 6.34 -13.47
CA ASP A 101 -7.24 5.69 -14.43
C ASP A 101 -8.70 6.16 -14.25
N HIS A 102 -9.05 6.63 -13.05
CA HIS A 102 -10.41 7.02 -12.66
C HIS A 102 -10.43 8.35 -11.88
N PRO A 103 -10.05 9.47 -12.49
CA PRO A 103 -9.77 10.75 -11.81
C PRO A 103 -10.96 11.38 -11.07
N GLY A 104 -12.17 10.88 -11.23
CA GLY A 104 -13.35 11.35 -10.50
C GLY A 104 -13.76 10.49 -9.29
N LEU A 105 -13.02 9.44 -8.95
CA LEU A 105 -13.40 8.51 -7.88
C LEU A 105 -12.78 8.83 -6.52
N VAL A 106 -11.67 9.56 -6.50
CA VAL A 106 -10.94 9.90 -5.27
C VAL A 106 -10.96 11.42 -5.11
N ASP A 107 -11.40 11.88 -3.95
CA ASP A 107 -11.39 13.28 -3.57
C ASP A 107 -10.05 13.65 -2.93
N ARG A 108 -9.75 13.06 -1.77
CA ARG A 108 -8.47 13.24 -1.07
C ARG A 108 -7.72 11.92 -1.01
N LEU A 109 -6.44 11.97 -1.35
CA LEU A 109 -5.56 10.82 -1.40
C LEU A 109 -4.38 10.99 -0.44
N VAL A 110 -4.34 10.21 0.64
CA VAL A 110 -3.16 10.10 1.51
C VAL A 110 -2.35 8.89 1.11
N LEU A 111 -1.09 9.10 0.82
CA LEU A 111 -0.10 8.08 0.44
C LEU A 111 0.99 8.02 1.51
N ALA A 112 1.44 6.83 1.90
CA ALA A 112 2.55 6.67 2.83
C ALA A 112 3.50 5.54 2.42
N GLY A 113 4.80 5.83 2.39
CA GLY A 113 5.81 4.84 2.02
C GLY A 113 5.55 4.24 0.63
N THR A 114 5.27 5.09 -0.37
CA THR A 114 5.00 4.71 -1.76
C THR A 114 5.46 5.81 -2.73
N ALA A 115 5.52 5.49 -4.01
CA ALA A 115 5.85 6.44 -5.06
C ALA A 115 5.31 5.97 -6.43
N CYS A 116 5.51 6.79 -7.46
CA CYS A 116 5.08 6.51 -8.84
C CYS A 116 5.72 5.26 -9.47
N THR A 117 6.75 4.69 -8.87
CA THR A 117 7.39 3.42 -9.24
C THR A 117 8.25 2.92 -8.08
N LEU A 118 8.64 1.65 -8.12
CA LEU A 118 9.56 1.04 -7.14
C LEU A 118 11.00 1.51 -7.32
N GLY A 119 11.70 1.67 -6.19
CA GLY A 119 13.15 1.82 -6.17
C GLY A 119 13.90 0.52 -6.51
N PRO A 120 15.20 0.61 -6.85
CA PRO A 120 15.96 -0.56 -7.29
C PRO A 120 16.08 -1.65 -6.20
N ILE A 121 16.21 -1.26 -4.93
CA ILE A 121 16.30 -2.22 -3.81
C ILE A 121 14.95 -2.89 -3.58
N GLY A 122 13.85 -2.12 -3.56
CA GLY A 122 12.49 -2.65 -3.44
C GLY A 122 12.18 -3.64 -4.55
N ARG A 123 12.47 -3.28 -5.80
CA ARG A 123 12.29 -4.14 -6.98
C ARG A 123 13.07 -5.45 -6.87
N ARG A 124 14.33 -5.41 -6.44
CA ARG A 124 15.15 -6.62 -6.26
C ARG A 124 14.57 -7.53 -5.17
N ALA A 125 14.18 -6.98 -4.03
CA ALA A 125 13.59 -7.73 -2.92
C ALA A 125 12.26 -8.39 -3.32
N GLN A 126 11.39 -7.67 -4.05
CA GLN A 126 10.14 -8.23 -4.55
C GLN A 126 10.35 -9.35 -5.56
N ARG A 127 11.28 -9.21 -6.51
CA ARG A 127 11.63 -10.29 -7.45
C ARG A 127 12.15 -11.53 -6.73
N ALA A 128 12.97 -11.35 -5.70
CA ALA A 128 13.43 -12.48 -4.89
C ALA A 128 12.28 -13.14 -4.10
N TYR A 129 11.31 -12.35 -3.60
CA TYR A 129 10.09 -12.86 -2.98
C TYR A 129 9.28 -13.70 -3.97
N ILE A 130 8.98 -13.16 -5.15
CA ILE A 130 8.21 -13.83 -6.21
C ILE A 130 8.85 -15.15 -6.62
N GLU A 131 10.17 -15.15 -6.84
CA GLU A 131 10.91 -16.35 -7.24
C GLU A 131 10.84 -17.44 -6.17
N ARG A 132 11.00 -17.08 -4.88
CA ARG A 132 10.87 -18.03 -3.78
C ARG A 132 9.44 -18.57 -3.66
N ALA A 133 8.42 -17.72 -3.80
CA ALA A 133 7.02 -18.14 -3.78
C ALA A 133 6.70 -19.13 -4.92
N ARG A 134 7.16 -18.85 -6.14
CA ARG A 134 6.99 -19.75 -7.31
C ARG A 134 7.67 -21.10 -7.12
N GLN A 135 8.76 -21.15 -6.36
CA GLN A 135 9.46 -22.39 -6.01
C GLN A 135 8.86 -23.14 -4.82
N GLY A 136 7.74 -22.68 -4.26
CA GLY A 136 7.16 -23.24 -3.04
C GLY A 136 8.04 -23.07 -1.79
N ARG A 137 8.97 -22.10 -1.80
CA ARG A 137 9.87 -21.76 -0.68
C ARG A 137 9.29 -20.61 0.11
N ARG A 138 9.63 -20.50 1.40
CA ARG A 138 9.25 -19.36 2.24
C ARG A 138 9.77 -18.05 1.65
N PRO A 139 8.90 -17.12 1.19
CA PRO A 139 9.34 -15.93 0.46
C PRO A 139 9.71 -14.75 1.36
N SER A 140 9.12 -14.64 2.57
CA SER A 140 9.26 -13.49 3.46
C SER A 140 10.71 -13.09 3.79
N PRO A 141 11.69 -14.02 3.92
CA PRO A 141 13.09 -13.65 4.13
C PRO A 141 13.68 -12.72 3.07
N ALA A 142 13.16 -12.76 1.83
CA ALA A 142 13.62 -11.87 0.76
C ALA A 142 13.39 -10.38 1.06
N LEU A 143 12.44 -10.06 1.95
CA LEU A 143 12.13 -8.68 2.33
C LEU A 143 13.08 -8.11 3.40
N ALA A 144 14.00 -8.90 3.95
CA ALA A 144 14.90 -8.42 4.99
C ALA A 144 15.83 -7.28 4.53
N GLU A 145 16.22 -7.26 3.24
CA GLU A 145 17.12 -6.22 2.73
C GLU A 145 16.46 -4.82 2.63
N VAL A 146 15.13 -4.74 2.57
CA VAL A 146 14.43 -3.45 2.56
C VAL A 146 14.19 -2.88 3.96
N VAL A 147 14.44 -3.69 5.00
CA VAL A 147 14.26 -3.28 6.40
C VAL A 147 15.56 -2.77 7.00
N THR A 148 16.71 -3.34 6.60
CA THR A 148 18.02 -2.95 7.16
C THR A 148 19.16 -3.11 6.17
N GLU A 149 20.07 -2.14 6.17
CA GLU A 149 21.32 -2.19 5.41
C GLU A 149 22.43 -3.02 6.12
N SER A 150 22.28 -3.23 7.43
CA SER A 150 23.25 -4.00 8.23
C SER A 150 23.26 -5.47 7.83
N THR A 151 24.41 -5.99 7.43
CA THR A 151 24.58 -7.40 7.05
C THR A 151 24.21 -8.36 8.19
N ILE A 152 24.59 -8.05 9.43
CA ILE A 152 24.25 -8.86 10.62
C ILE A 152 22.76 -8.74 10.91
N GLY A 153 22.21 -7.52 10.93
CA GLY A 153 20.78 -7.26 11.13
C GLY A 153 19.94 -7.97 10.09
N ARG A 154 20.35 -7.96 8.81
CA ARG A 154 19.66 -8.65 7.72
C ARG A 154 19.59 -10.17 7.96
N ARG A 155 20.70 -10.82 8.29
CA ARG A 155 20.70 -12.28 8.56
C ARG A 155 19.81 -12.67 9.75
N LEU A 156 19.82 -11.87 10.82
CA LEU A 156 18.94 -12.10 11.96
C LEU A 156 17.46 -11.93 11.56
N LEU A 157 17.15 -10.90 10.79
CA LEU A 157 15.82 -10.63 10.30
C LEU A 157 15.34 -11.70 9.30
N GLU A 158 16.20 -12.15 8.39
CA GLU A 158 15.91 -13.28 7.48
C GLU A 158 15.49 -14.54 8.26
N GLY A 159 16.22 -14.87 9.34
CA GLY A 159 15.88 -15.98 10.22
C GLY A 159 14.52 -15.78 10.93
N LEU A 160 14.25 -14.59 11.41
CA LEU A 160 12.98 -14.25 12.07
C LEU A 160 11.80 -14.31 11.08
N LEU A 161 11.95 -13.74 9.89
CA LEU A 161 10.95 -13.78 8.84
C LEU A 161 10.73 -15.22 8.34
N TRP A 162 11.79 -16.04 8.29
CA TRP A 162 11.66 -17.44 7.96
C TRP A 162 10.85 -18.23 9.00
N LEU A 163 10.99 -17.91 10.28
CA LEU A 163 10.21 -18.52 11.36
C LEU A 163 8.75 -18.07 11.35
N SER A 164 8.50 -16.80 10.99
CA SER A 164 7.15 -16.23 10.93
C SER A 164 6.36 -16.69 9.71
N ASP A 165 7.05 -17.10 8.66
CA ASP A 165 6.46 -17.63 7.43
C ASP A 165 6.16 -19.11 7.64
N SER A 166 4.92 -19.47 7.87
CA SER A 166 4.50 -20.82 8.25
C SER A 166 4.82 -21.89 7.19
N GLY A 167 5.17 -21.49 5.96
CA GLY A 167 5.48 -22.40 4.85
C GLY A 167 4.27 -23.19 4.31
N HIS A 168 3.09 -23.01 4.90
CA HIS A 168 1.82 -23.60 4.48
C HIS A 168 0.88 -22.54 3.86
N GLU A 169 1.32 -21.29 3.81
CA GLU A 169 0.54 -20.20 3.23
C GLU A 169 0.67 -20.21 1.71
N ASP A 170 -0.47 -20.03 1.04
CA ASP A 170 -0.47 -19.81 -0.41
C ASP A 170 -0.07 -18.36 -0.70
N HIS A 171 1.14 -18.18 -1.19
CA HIS A 171 1.70 -16.89 -1.59
C HIS A 171 1.47 -16.54 -3.07
N THR A 172 0.69 -17.35 -3.80
CA THR A 172 0.49 -17.19 -5.25
C THR A 172 -0.09 -15.81 -5.57
N ASP A 173 -1.20 -15.45 -4.95
CA ASP A 173 -1.83 -14.14 -5.16
C ASP A 173 -0.92 -12.98 -4.75
N ALA A 174 -0.15 -13.16 -3.66
CA ALA A 174 0.80 -12.16 -3.22
C ALA A 174 1.92 -11.95 -4.27
N ALA A 175 2.42 -13.04 -4.84
CA ALA A 175 3.43 -12.98 -5.89
C ALA A 175 2.88 -12.31 -7.17
N VAL A 176 1.60 -12.54 -7.52
CA VAL A 176 0.96 -11.88 -8.67
C VAL A 176 0.85 -10.37 -8.46
N VAL A 177 0.46 -9.91 -7.25
CA VAL A 177 0.39 -8.47 -6.95
C VAL A 177 1.77 -7.83 -7.00
N LEU A 178 2.79 -8.48 -6.43
CA LEU A 178 4.16 -7.95 -6.46
C LEU A 178 4.76 -7.95 -7.88
N ASP A 179 4.38 -8.92 -8.73
CA ASP A 179 4.77 -8.96 -10.15
C ASP A 179 4.12 -7.80 -10.93
N ALA A 180 2.84 -7.51 -10.64
CA ALA A 180 2.14 -6.35 -11.18
C ALA A 180 2.82 -5.04 -10.76
N GLU A 181 3.26 -4.95 -9.50
CA GLU A 181 3.95 -3.76 -8.98
C GLU A 181 5.39 -3.62 -9.53
N ASP A 182 6.07 -4.72 -9.85
CA ASP A 182 7.37 -4.68 -10.52
C ASP A 182 7.30 -4.00 -11.90
N GLY A 183 6.16 -4.18 -12.60
CA GLY A 183 5.86 -3.50 -13.86
C GLY A 183 5.25 -2.10 -13.71
N PHE A 184 4.92 -1.67 -12.48
CA PHE A 184 4.27 -0.38 -12.24
C PHE A 184 5.21 0.80 -12.47
N ASP A 185 4.79 1.71 -13.35
CA ASP A 185 5.46 2.99 -13.62
C ASP A 185 4.43 4.04 -14.06
N LEU A 186 4.11 4.95 -13.16
CA LEU A 186 3.12 6.00 -13.40
C LEU A 186 3.73 7.37 -13.72
N ARG A 187 5.05 7.49 -13.89
CA ARG A 187 5.75 8.76 -14.10
C ARG A 187 5.17 9.59 -15.24
N GLY A 188 4.81 8.95 -16.33
CA GLY A 188 4.22 9.62 -17.52
C GLY A 188 2.76 10.05 -17.35
N ARG A 189 2.09 9.63 -16.25
CA ARG A 189 0.65 9.82 -16.06
C ARG A 189 0.25 10.43 -14.72
N LEU A 190 1.20 10.91 -13.93
CA LEU A 190 0.93 11.56 -12.65
C LEU A 190 0.00 12.79 -12.79
N HIS A 191 0.07 13.49 -13.92
CA HIS A 191 -0.78 14.65 -14.24
C HIS A 191 -2.27 14.29 -14.46
N ASP A 192 -2.60 13.01 -14.65
CA ASP A 192 -3.98 12.52 -14.75
C ASP A 192 -4.69 12.51 -13.39
N ILE A 193 -3.93 12.44 -12.29
CA ILE A 193 -4.47 12.41 -10.92
C ILE A 193 -5.07 13.77 -10.58
N LYS A 194 -6.36 13.77 -10.23
CA LYS A 194 -7.12 15.00 -9.87
C LYS A 194 -7.38 15.11 -8.37
N ALA A 195 -7.16 14.03 -7.63
CA ALA A 195 -7.30 14.01 -6.18
C ALA A 195 -6.28 14.96 -5.53
N THR A 196 -6.72 15.79 -4.59
CA THR A 196 -5.81 16.50 -3.70
C THR A 196 -5.01 15.46 -2.92
N THR A 197 -3.68 15.51 -3.00
CA THR A 197 -2.82 14.40 -2.58
C THR A 197 -1.82 14.82 -1.50
N LEU A 198 -1.74 14.05 -0.41
CA LEU A 198 -0.66 14.12 0.58
C LEU A 198 0.18 12.86 0.47
N LEU A 199 1.49 13.02 0.25
CA LEU A 199 2.45 11.93 0.32
C LEU A 199 3.34 12.10 1.55
N ILE A 200 3.36 11.08 2.43
CA ILE A 200 4.19 11.03 3.64
C ILE A 200 5.30 10.02 3.40
N GLN A 201 6.58 10.45 3.50
CA GLN A 201 7.71 9.62 3.13
C GLN A 201 8.85 9.69 4.15
N GLY A 202 9.39 8.53 4.52
CA GLY A 202 10.63 8.45 5.29
C GLY A 202 11.87 8.66 4.40
N ASP A 203 12.84 9.45 4.87
CA ASP A 203 14.07 9.72 4.08
C ASP A 203 15.05 8.54 4.03
N LYS A 204 14.78 7.47 4.80
CA LYS A 204 15.54 6.20 4.82
C LYS A 204 14.74 5.03 4.25
N ASP A 205 13.71 5.31 3.45
CA ASP A 205 12.96 4.27 2.77
C ASP A 205 13.77 3.68 1.61
N LEU A 206 14.06 2.38 1.69
CA LEU A 206 14.81 1.64 0.67
C LEU A 206 13.92 1.05 -0.42
N VAL A 207 12.62 0.93 -0.16
CA VAL A 207 11.62 0.42 -1.12
C VAL A 207 11.25 1.52 -2.12
N TYR A 208 10.89 2.68 -1.59
CA TYR A 208 10.53 3.88 -2.35
C TYR A 208 11.41 5.05 -1.89
N PRO A 209 12.59 5.22 -2.47
CA PRO A 209 13.51 6.31 -2.13
C PRO A 209 12.83 7.68 -2.20
N LEU A 210 13.25 8.60 -1.31
CA LEU A 210 12.69 9.96 -1.21
C LEU A 210 12.67 10.69 -2.55
N GLU A 211 13.63 10.42 -3.44
CA GLU A 211 13.68 11.03 -4.77
C GLU A 211 12.46 10.65 -5.63
N LEU A 212 12.02 9.38 -5.56
CA LEU A 212 10.81 8.95 -6.26
C LEU A 212 9.54 9.54 -5.64
N ALA A 213 9.52 9.75 -4.33
CA ALA A 213 8.43 10.46 -3.66
C ALA A 213 8.36 11.93 -4.10
N ARG A 214 9.49 12.62 -4.23
CA ARG A 214 9.57 13.98 -4.78
C ARG A 214 9.04 14.02 -6.22
N GLN A 215 9.53 13.13 -7.07
CA GLN A 215 9.07 13.01 -8.45
C GLN A 215 7.55 12.76 -8.53
N THR A 216 7.01 11.98 -7.58
CA THR A 216 5.56 11.70 -7.53
C THR A 216 4.76 12.98 -7.27
N VAL A 217 5.11 13.76 -6.24
CA VAL A 217 4.38 14.99 -5.91
C VAL A 217 4.59 16.09 -6.94
N GLU A 218 5.77 16.17 -7.56
CA GLU A 218 6.05 17.12 -8.64
C GLU A 218 5.20 16.84 -9.90
N GLY A 219 4.83 15.58 -10.13
CA GLY A 219 4.01 15.20 -11.29
C GLY A 219 2.51 15.31 -11.06
N ILE A 220 2.02 15.32 -9.82
CA ILE A 220 0.60 15.44 -9.48
C ILE A 220 0.25 16.93 -9.30
N PRO A 221 -0.78 17.45 -10.01
CA PRO A 221 -1.08 18.89 -10.02
C PRO A 221 -1.35 19.52 -8.64
N ASP A 222 -2.01 18.79 -7.74
CA ASP A 222 -2.33 19.23 -6.40
C ASP A 222 -1.81 18.20 -5.37
N ALA A 223 -0.51 18.30 -5.06
CA ALA A 223 0.14 17.38 -4.14
C ALA A 223 1.11 18.05 -3.17
N GLN A 224 1.20 17.48 -1.98
CA GLN A 224 2.10 17.91 -0.91
C GLN A 224 2.96 16.73 -0.45
N LEU A 225 4.22 17.01 -0.07
CA LEU A 225 5.15 16.03 0.49
C LEU A 225 5.49 16.37 1.94
N VAL A 226 5.25 15.43 2.83
CA VAL A 226 5.75 15.48 4.22
C VAL A 226 6.86 14.44 4.38
N VAL A 227 8.05 14.89 4.74
CA VAL A 227 9.22 14.03 4.95
C VAL A 227 9.42 13.74 6.43
N TYR A 228 9.57 12.46 6.78
CA TYR A 228 9.91 12.03 8.14
C TYR A 228 11.41 11.69 8.23
N PRO A 229 12.22 12.58 8.83
CA PRO A 229 13.67 12.37 8.92
C PRO A 229 14.00 11.11 9.74
N GLY A 230 14.95 10.33 9.24
CA GLY A 230 15.46 9.11 9.88
C GLY A 230 14.48 7.92 9.84
N ARG A 231 13.37 8.00 9.09
CA ARG A 231 12.38 6.92 9.03
C ARG A 231 12.61 6.03 7.81
N SER A 232 12.63 4.72 8.07
CA SER A 232 12.61 3.66 7.06
C SER A 232 11.21 3.48 6.48
N HIS A 233 11.05 2.54 5.57
CA HIS A 233 9.77 2.18 4.96
C HIS A 233 8.66 1.97 6.01
N SER A 234 8.80 0.99 6.88
CA SER A 234 7.82 0.74 7.94
C SER A 234 7.78 1.86 8.99
N GLY A 235 8.91 2.54 9.24
CA GLY A 235 9.01 3.69 10.13
C GLY A 235 8.15 4.88 9.69
N THR A 236 7.83 5.00 8.41
CA THR A 236 6.97 6.06 7.86
C THR A 236 5.56 6.00 8.45
N PHE A 237 4.88 4.88 8.33
CA PHE A 237 3.48 4.74 8.74
C PHE A 237 3.31 4.24 10.19
N THR A 238 4.40 3.92 10.89
CA THR A 238 4.40 3.63 12.33
C THR A 238 4.86 4.82 13.19
N ASP A 239 5.29 5.93 12.58
CA ASP A 239 5.62 7.17 13.29
C ASP A 239 4.37 7.74 13.97
N LYS A 240 4.55 8.28 15.18
CA LYS A 240 3.45 8.91 15.95
C LYS A 240 2.79 10.09 15.24
N ARG A 241 3.47 10.73 14.29
CA ARG A 241 2.95 11.87 13.50
C ARG A 241 2.04 11.43 12.37
N PHE A 242 2.14 10.17 11.92
CA PHE A 242 1.45 9.69 10.73
C PHE A 242 -0.07 9.91 10.79
N ALA A 243 -0.72 9.43 11.85
CA ALA A 243 -2.16 9.58 11.96
C ALA A 243 -2.61 11.05 12.13
N PRO A 244 -1.97 11.89 12.99
CA PRO A 244 -2.26 13.31 13.04
C PRO A 244 -2.11 14.05 11.71
N ASP A 245 -1.00 13.85 10.99
CA ASP A 245 -0.76 14.55 9.71
C ASP A 245 -1.76 14.11 8.64
N ALA A 246 -2.03 12.81 8.55
CA ALA A 246 -3.02 12.27 7.61
C ALA A 246 -4.46 12.74 7.94
N LEU A 247 -4.84 12.77 9.23
CA LEU A 247 -6.15 13.26 9.65
C LEU A 247 -6.32 14.75 9.37
N ALA A 248 -5.33 15.58 9.72
CA ALA A 248 -5.37 17.01 9.44
C ALA A 248 -5.65 17.26 7.95
N PHE A 249 -4.95 16.55 7.06
CA PHE A 249 -5.17 16.66 5.62
C PHE A 249 -6.55 16.15 5.17
N LEU A 250 -7.04 15.02 5.71
CA LEU A 250 -8.32 14.43 5.29
C LEU A 250 -9.54 15.23 5.80
N THR A 251 -9.39 16.01 6.88
CA THR A 251 -10.48 16.79 7.50
C THR A 251 -10.37 18.29 7.22
N ASP A 252 -9.31 18.74 6.54
CA ASP A 252 -9.18 20.14 6.11
C ASP A 252 -10.28 20.48 5.08
N SER A 253 -10.94 21.65 5.24
CA SER A 253 -12.16 22.04 4.50
C SER A 253 -11.83 22.95 3.33
#